data_adc6adf3e2c0938c3df43877a3fbaff1
#
_entry.id   adc6adf3e2c0938c3df43877a3fbaff1
#
_cell.length_a   1.000
_cell.length_b   1.000
_cell.length_c   1.000
_cell.angle_alpha   90.00
_cell.angle_beta   90.00
_cell.angle_gamma   90.00
#
_symmetry.space_group_name_H-M   'P 1'
#
loop_
_entity.id
_entity.type
_entity.pdbx_description
1 polymer ?
#
loop_
_entity_poly.entity_id
_entity_poly.type
_entity_poly.pdbx_seq_one_letter_code
_entity_poly.pdbx_strand_id
1 'polypeptide(L)'
;MADTMDAIALLKADHREVKEMHKQYEKLVEEGGGAIERRDLARRICSALTIHAQIEEEIFYPAVEPILGEALLLREAEVEHDSARALIAKIEAGKPGDELFDATVIVLCEYVEHHVK
;
A
#
# COMPACT_ATOMS: atom_id res chain seq x y z
N MET A 1 16.95 20.75 -0.34
CA MET A 1 15.63 20.81 0.28
C MET A 1 15.42 19.60 1.15
N ALA A 2 14.99 19.84 2.37
CA ALA A 2 14.69 18.79 3.32
C ALA A 2 13.56 17.85 2.86
N ASP A 3 12.66 18.39 2.03
CA ASP A 3 11.42 17.72 1.64
C ASP A 3 11.63 16.34 1.00
N THR A 4 12.61 16.20 0.11
CA THR A 4 12.88 14.94 -0.57
C THR A 4 13.41 13.89 0.41
N MET A 5 14.31 14.30 1.31
CA MET A 5 14.87 13.40 2.32
C MET A 5 13.81 12.99 3.35
N ASP A 6 12.94 13.93 3.73
CA ASP A 6 11.84 13.64 4.65
C ASP A 6 10.84 12.70 4.01
N ALA A 7 10.55 12.88 2.70
CA ALA A 7 9.66 11.98 1.97
C ALA A 7 10.23 10.57 1.91
N ILE A 8 11.53 10.42 1.65
CA ILE A 8 12.19 9.10 1.62
C ILE A 8 12.07 8.41 2.97
N ALA A 9 12.32 9.14 4.05
CA ALA A 9 12.22 8.59 5.42
C ALA A 9 10.79 8.13 5.73
N LEU A 10 9.79 8.93 5.35
CA LEU A 10 8.39 8.59 5.52
C LEU A 10 8.01 7.36 4.71
N LEU A 11 8.45 7.28 3.46
CA LEU A 11 8.15 6.14 2.59
C LEU A 11 8.73 4.84 3.15
N LYS A 12 9.95 4.90 3.67
CA LYS A 12 10.58 3.72 4.30
C LYS A 12 9.83 3.29 5.56
N ALA A 13 9.39 4.25 6.38
CA ALA A 13 8.63 3.95 7.58
C ALA A 13 7.28 3.33 7.22
N ASP A 14 6.62 3.85 6.18
CA ASP A 14 5.34 3.32 5.71
C ASP A 14 5.48 1.90 5.19
N HIS A 15 6.56 1.60 4.46
CA HIS A 15 6.82 0.23 3.98
C HIS A 15 6.94 -0.74 5.14
N ARG A 16 7.67 -0.36 6.19
CA ARG A 16 7.82 -1.21 7.37
C ARG A 16 6.49 -1.42 8.09
N GLU A 17 5.69 -0.36 8.19
CA GLU A 17 4.38 -0.42 8.82
C GLU A 17 3.42 -1.34 8.06
N VAL A 18 3.38 -1.21 6.73
CA VAL A 18 2.53 -2.05 5.90
C VAL A 18 2.95 -3.52 5.99
N LYS A 19 4.25 -3.78 5.98
CA LYS A 19 4.77 -5.13 6.12
C LYS A 19 4.34 -5.75 7.45
N GLU A 20 4.41 -4.98 8.53
CA GLU A 20 3.98 -5.43 9.85
C GLU A 20 2.47 -5.69 9.89
N MET A 21 1.68 -4.80 9.30
CA MET A 21 0.23 -4.99 9.22
C MET A 21 -0.13 -6.20 8.37
N HIS A 22 0.63 -6.50 7.32
CA HIS A 22 0.45 -7.71 6.51
C HIS A 22 0.61 -8.96 7.39
N LYS A 23 1.67 -9.00 8.18
CA LYS A 23 1.89 -10.12 9.09
C LYS A 23 0.75 -10.27 10.10
N GLN A 24 0.30 -9.14 10.65
CA GLN A 24 -0.82 -9.13 11.59
C GLN A 24 -2.09 -9.65 10.94
N TYR A 25 -2.34 -9.29 9.68
CA TYR A 25 -3.53 -9.74 8.96
C TYR A 25 -3.50 -11.24 8.71
N GLU A 26 -2.37 -11.76 8.27
CA GLU A 26 -2.20 -13.20 8.06
C GLU A 26 -2.43 -13.97 9.36
N LYS A 27 -1.94 -13.42 10.47
CA LYS A 27 -2.14 -14.03 11.78
C LYS A 27 -3.60 -14.04 12.20
N LEU A 28 -4.33 -12.95 11.94
CA LEU A 28 -5.77 -12.90 12.21
C LEU A 28 -6.51 -13.96 11.42
N VAL A 29 -6.18 -14.17 10.16
CA VAL A 29 -6.82 -15.19 9.33
C VAL A 29 -6.53 -16.59 9.88
N GLU A 30 -5.27 -16.86 10.22
CA GLU A 30 -4.87 -18.18 10.77
C GLU A 30 -5.53 -18.48 12.09
N GLU A 31 -5.68 -17.48 12.96
CA GLU A 31 -6.22 -17.67 14.30
C GLU A 31 -7.73 -17.51 14.35
N GLY A 32 -8.38 -17.28 13.23
CA GLY A 32 -9.81 -17.11 13.16
C GLY A 32 -10.34 -15.81 13.74
N GLY A 33 -9.54 -14.74 13.66
CA GLY A 33 -9.96 -13.42 14.14
C GLY A 33 -11.24 -12.93 13.51
N GLY A 34 -12.00 -12.11 14.23
CA GLY A 34 -13.33 -11.67 13.84
C GLY A 34 -13.35 -10.73 12.64
N ALA A 35 -14.53 -10.64 12.02
CA ALA A 35 -14.74 -9.80 10.85
C ALA A 35 -14.43 -8.32 11.14
N ILE A 36 -14.77 -7.83 12.33
CA ILE A 36 -14.52 -6.44 12.71
C ILE A 36 -13.03 -6.16 12.79
N GLU A 37 -12.28 -7.06 13.41
CA GLU A 37 -10.81 -6.92 13.52
C GLU A 37 -10.15 -6.93 12.15
N ARG A 38 -10.58 -7.83 11.27
CA ARG A 38 -10.06 -7.92 9.91
C ARG A 38 -10.38 -6.65 9.12
N ARG A 39 -11.61 -6.16 9.24
CA ARG A 39 -12.03 -4.92 8.58
C ARG A 39 -11.20 -3.74 9.02
N ASP A 40 -11.01 -3.59 10.34
CA ASP A 40 -10.30 -2.45 10.88
C ASP A 40 -8.83 -2.46 10.44
N LEU A 41 -8.20 -3.61 10.46
CA LEU A 41 -6.82 -3.74 10.01
C LEU A 41 -6.70 -3.50 8.50
N ALA A 42 -7.65 -4.05 7.71
CA ALA A 42 -7.68 -3.82 6.26
C ALA A 42 -7.83 -2.34 5.94
N ARG A 43 -8.67 -1.61 6.68
CA ARG A 43 -8.83 -0.17 6.51
C ARG A 43 -7.55 0.61 6.81
N ARG A 44 -6.84 0.19 7.86
CA ARG A 44 -5.55 0.81 8.20
C ARG A 44 -4.52 0.59 7.11
N ILE A 45 -4.48 -0.62 6.54
CA ILE A 45 -3.60 -0.94 5.43
C ILE A 45 -3.94 -0.06 4.22
N CYS A 46 -5.21 0.01 3.85
CA CYS A 46 -5.66 0.82 2.71
C CYS A 46 -5.34 2.30 2.90
N SER A 47 -5.56 2.84 4.11
CA SER A 47 -5.25 4.23 4.41
C SER A 47 -3.75 4.52 4.31
N ALA A 48 -2.93 3.63 4.87
CA ALA A 48 -1.49 3.79 4.82
C ALA A 48 -0.99 3.80 3.37
N LEU A 49 -1.51 2.89 2.54
CA LEU A 49 -1.11 2.80 1.14
C LEU A 49 -1.59 4.00 0.31
N THR A 50 -2.78 4.49 0.60
CA THR A 50 -3.31 5.68 -0.08
C THR A 50 -2.44 6.89 0.21
N ILE A 51 -2.08 7.10 1.46
CA ILE A 51 -1.21 8.21 1.87
C ILE A 51 0.18 8.05 1.25
N HIS A 52 0.71 6.84 1.26
CA HIS A 52 2.01 6.53 0.66
C HIS A 52 2.04 6.90 -0.82
N ALA A 53 1.02 6.47 -1.58
CA ALA A 53 0.92 6.78 -3.00
C ALA A 53 0.83 8.29 -3.24
N GLN A 54 0.10 9.01 -2.40
CA GLN A 54 -0.01 10.46 -2.51
C GLN A 54 1.34 11.16 -2.29
N ILE A 55 2.10 10.71 -1.30
CA ILE A 55 3.43 11.27 -1.03
C ILE A 55 4.35 11.06 -2.23
N GLU A 56 4.33 9.86 -2.81
CA GLU A 56 5.12 9.59 -3.99
C GLU A 56 4.73 10.46 -5.18
N GLU A 57 3.43 10.52 -5.47
CA GLU A 57 2.94 11.23 -6.66
C GLU A 57 3.03 12.74 -6.55
N GLU A 58 2.81 13.30 -5.38
CA GLU A 58 2.76 14.74 -5.18
C GLU A 58 4.11 15.37 -4.80
N ILE A 59 4.97 14.60 -4.15
CA ILE A 59 6.22 15.12 -3.61
C ILE A 59 7.44 14.45 -4.22
N PHE A 60 7.52 13.11 -4.09
CA PHE A 60 8.73 12.38 -4.41
C PHE A 60 8.99 12.32 -5.92
N TYR A 61 8.03 11.87 -6.70
CA TYR A 61 8.21 11.70 -8.14
C TYR A 61 8.46 13.04 -8.84
N PRO A 62 7.72 14.12 -8.54
CA PRO A 62 8.05 15.42 -9.14
C PRO A 62 9.45 15.91 -8.79
N ALA A 63 9.95 15.58 -7.59
CA ALA A 63 11.28 16.01 -7.17
C ALA A 63 12.38 15.25 -7.89
N VAL A 64 12.20 13.96 -8.18
CA VAL A 64 13.26 13.13 -8.77
C VAL A 64 13.19 13.03 -10.29
N GLU A 65 12.04 13.26 -10.90
CA GLU A 65 11.89 13.13 -12.34
C GLU A 65 12.90 13.97 -13.14
N PRO A 66 13.12 15.26 -12.80
CA PRO A 66 14.11 16.06 -13.53
C PRO A 66 15.53 15.55 -13.38
N ILE A 67 15.83 14.86 -12.28
CA ILE A 67 17.17 14.36 -11.98
C ILE A 67 17.40 13.02 -12.68
N LEU A 68 16.43 12.11 -12.60
CA LEU A 68 16.55 10.77 -13.17
C LEU A 68 16.37 10.74 -14.68
N GLY A 69 15.48 11.58 -15.19
CA GLY A 69 15.19 11.60 -16.62
C GLY A 69 14.53 10.31 -17.13
N GLU A 70 14.00 9.48 -16.24
CA GLU A 70 13.40 8.20 -16.59
C GLU A 70 11.86 8.26 -16.50
N ALA A 71 11.28 8.98 -17.44
CA ALA A 71 9.84 9.18 -17.47
C ALA A 71 9.04 7.87 -17.57
N LEU A 72 9.58 6.89 -18.32
CA LEU A 72 8.90 5.60 -18.45
C LEU A 72 8.77 4.87 -17.12
N LEU A 73 9.85 4.90 -16.32
CA LEU A 73 9.82 4.27 -14.99
C LEU A 73 8.75 4.89 -14.11
N LEU A 74 8.58 6.21 -14.17
CA LEU A 74 7.55 6.91 -13.42
C LEU A 74 6.15 6.60 -13.94
N ARG A 75 6.00 6.40 -15.25
CA ARG A 75 4.71 5.97 -15.83
C ARG A 75 4.36 4.53 -15.38
N GLU A 76 5.37 3.66 -15.29
CA GLU A 76 5.16 2.32 -14.76
C GLU A 76 4.67 2.36 -13.31
N ALA A 77 5.26 3.22 -12.49
CA ALA A 77 4.82 3.41 -11.11
C ALA A 77 3.36 3.87 -11.04
N GLU A 78 2.98 4.75 -11.95
CA GLU A 78 1.61 5.24 -12.04
C GLU A 78 0.62 4.10 -12.32
N VAL A 79 0.98 3.21 -13.26
CA VAL A 79 0.15 2.03 -13.58
C VAL A 79 0.05 1.10 -12.38
N GLU A 80 1.15 0.89 -11.68
CA GLU A 80 1.16 0.04 -10.47
C GLU A 80 0.31 0.63 -9.36
N HIS A 81 0.34 1.94 -9.17
CA HIS A 81 -0.51 2.62 -8.19
C HIS A 81 -1.99 2.48 -8.55
N ASP A 82 -2.34 2.55 -9.83
CA ASP A 82 -3.72 2.37 -10.26
C ASP A 82 -4.20 0.94 -9.98
N SER A 83 -3.33 -0.05 -10.16
CA SER A 83 -3.65 -1.44 -9.83
C SER A 83 -3.91 -1.61 -8.33
N ALA A 84 -3.08 -0.99 -7.50
CA ALA A 84 -3.26 -1.02 -6.05
C ALA A 84 -4.57 -0.33 -5.65
N ARG A 85 -4.90 0.79 -6.27
CA ARG A 85 -6.16 1.51 -6.02
C ARG A 85 -7.37 0.64 -6.35
N ALA A 86 -7.29 -0.15 -7.42
CA ALA A 86 -8.37 -1.07 -7.79
C ALA A 86 -8.58 -2.13 -6.72
N LEU A 87 -7.49 -2.67 -6.15
CA LEU A 87 -7.56 -3.64 -5.06
C LEU A 87 -8.14 -2.99 -3.79
N ILE A 88 -7.73 -1.77 -3.49
CA ILE A 88 -8.27 -1.02 -2.34
C ILE A 88 -9.78 -0.82 -2.50
N ALA A 89 -10.23 -0.45 -3.70
CA ALA A 89 -11.65 -0.26 -3.95
C ALA A 89 -12.44 -1.56 -3.73
N LYS A 90 -11.89 -2.69 -4.11
CA LYS A 90 -12.51 -4.00 -3.87
C LYS A 90 -12.61 -4.31 -2.39
N ILE A 91 -11.58 -3.98 -1.63
CA ILE A 91 -11.58 -4.18 -0.18
C ILE A 91 -12.65 -3.31 0.47
N GLU A 92 -12.74 -2.05 0.08
CA GLU A 92 -13.72 -1.11 0.64
C GLU A 92 -15.16 -1.53 0.34
N ALA A 93 -15.39 -2.16 -0.80
CA ALA A 93 -16.71 -2.66 -1.19
C ALA A 93 -16.99 -4.07 -0.71
N GLY A 94 -15.98 -4.77 -0.18
CA GLY A 94 -16.10 -6.17 0.19
C GLY A 94 -16.73 -6.39 1.55
N LYS A 95 -16.98 -7.67 1.86
CA LYS A 95 -17.56 -8.07 3.13
C LYS A 95 -16.47 -8.70 4.02
N PRO A 96 -16.12 -8.05 5.14
CA PRO A 96 -15.17 -8.63 6.08
C PRO A 96 -15.66 -10.00 6.56
N GLY A 97 -14.76 -10.96 6.61
CA GLY A 97 -15.08 -12.34 6.97
C GLY A 97 -15.22 -13.28 5.79
N ASP A 98 -15.40 -12.74 4.57
CA ASP A 98 -15.42 -13.56 3.36
C ASP A 98 -13.98 -13.93 2.96
N GLU A 99 -13.82 -15.13 2.42
CA GLU A 99 -12.52 -15.56 1.93
C GLU A 99 -11.98 -14.65 0.82
N LEU A 100 -12.85 -14.14 -0.03
CA LEU A 100 -12.46 -13.23 -1.09
C LEU A 100 -11.93 -11.91 -0.53
N PHE A 101 -12.54 -11.41 0.56
CA PHE A 101 -12.05 -10.22 1.25
C PHE A 101 -10.62 -10.45 1.76
N ASP A 102 -10.40 -11.56 2.46
CA ASP A 102 -9.08 -11.90 2.99
C ASP A 102 -8.06 -12.04 1.88
N ALA A 103 -8.42 -12.74 0.81
CA ALA A 103 -7.53 -12.94 -0.33
C ALA A 103 -7.16 -11.60 -0.98
N THR A 104 -8.11 -10.69 -1.11
CA THR A 104 -7.85 -9.39 -1.71
C THR A 104 -6.87 -8.57 -0.86
N VAL A 105 -7.03 -8.57 0.46
CA VAL A 105 -6.12 -7.88 1.36
C VAL A 105 -4.70 -8.46 1.25
N ILE A 106 -4.59 -9.78 1.27
CA ILE A 106 -3.29 -10.46 1.19
C ILE A 106 -2.62 -10.16 -0.15
N VAL A 107 -3.37 -10.23 -1.25
CA VAL A 107 -2.82 -9.92 -2.58
C VAL A 107 -2.34 -8.48 -2.67
N LEU A 108 -3.10 -7.53 -2.09
CA LEU A 108 -2.68 -6.14 -2.06
C LEU A 108 -1.34 -5.99 -1.33
N CYS A 109 -1.20 -6.61 -0.17
CA CYS A 109 0.04 -6.54 0.62
C CYS A 109 1.21 -7.17 -0.13
N GLU A 110 0.99 -8.32 -0.75
CA GLU A 110 2.03 -8.99 -1.54
C GLU A 110 2.45 -8.15 -2.75
N TYR A 111 1.47 -7.53 -3.40
CA TYR A 111 1.73 -6.65 -4.54
C TYR A 111 2.61 -5.48 -4.13
N VAL A 112 2.30 -4.86 -2.99
CA VAL A 112 3.08 -3.73 -2.48
C VAL A 112 4.50 -4.17 -2.10
N GLU A 113 4.64 -5.29 -1.41
CA GLU A 113 5.96 -5.80 -1.01
C GLU A 113 6.83 -6.11 -2.23
N HIS A 114 6.23 -6.63 -3.29
CA HIS A 114 6.94 -6.91 -4.52
C HIS A 114 7.36 -5.62 -5.23
N HIS A 115 6.48 -4.62 -5.22
CA HIS A 115 6.72 -3.33 -5.86
C HIS A 115 7.88 -2.55 -5.22
N VAL A 116 8.05 -2.64 -3.89
CA VAL A 116 9.06 -1.84 -3.17
C VAL A 116 10.46 -2.47 -3.15
N LYS A 117 10.65 -3.56 -3.79
CA LYS A 117 11.99 -4.14 -3.88
C LYS A 117 12.93 -3.29 -4.76
#